data_1bce0365197c1c0a9e8f534b9ceb0c68
#
_entry.id   1bce0365197c1c0a9e8f534b9ceb0c68
#
_cell.length_a   1.000
_cell.length_b   1.000
_cell.length_c   1.000
_cell.angle_alpha   90.00
_cell.angle_beta   90.00
_cell.angle_gamma   90.00
#
_symmetry.space_group_name_H-M   'P 1'
#
loop_
_entity.id
_entity.type
_entity.pdbx_description
1 polymer ?
#
loop_
_entity_poly.entity_id
_entity_poly.type
_entity_poly.pdbx_seq_one_letter_code
_entity_poly.pdbx_strand_id
1 'polypeptide(L)'
;MLLGLGHVDLVCSDVERSIAFYEHVLGPLGLGNAAVFEGERGESIHYLRFPRPGSGSIGLRQAFEEQEFHLYAPGLHHVAFAVDSKADVDTAHAGAVAAGAQIIHAPRDFPQYHPNYYATFFLDPDGFRIEVATARDTR
;
A
#
# COMPACT_ATOMS: atom_id res chain seq x y z
N MET A 1 26.20 -1.93 2.06
CA MET A 1 25.19 -2.97 1.80
C MET A 1 23.82 -2.33 1.68
N LEU A 2 23.06 -2.66 0.64
CA LEU A 2 21.68 -2.21 0.48
C LEU A 2 20.80 -3.00 1.45
N LEU A 3 19.94 -2.31 2.22
CA LEU A 3 19.07 -2.93 3.22
C LEU A 3 17.64 -3.19 2.70
N GLY A 4 17.22 -2.46 1.67
CA GLY A 4 15.88 -2.57 1.09
C GLY A 4 15.30 -1.19 0.78
N LEU A 5 13.97 -1.14 0.61
CA LEU A 5 13.26 0.12 0.45
C LEU A 5 13.03 0.77 1.82
N GLY A 6 13.42 2.05 1.96
CA GLY A 6 13.14 2.82 3.16
C GLY A 6 11.70 3.31 3.21
N HIS A 7 11.24 3.87 2.12
CA HIS A 7 9.85 4.33 1.96
C HIS A 7 9.49 4.47 0.49
N VAL A 8 8.20 4.51 0.24
CA VAL A 8 7.60 4.87 -1.05
C VAL A 8 6.63 6.00 -0.79
N ASP A 9 6.74 7.09 -1.55
CA ASP A 9 5.82 8.22 -1.45
C ASP A 9 4.82 8.18 -2.60
N LEU A 10 3.53 8.31 -2.27
CA LEU A 10 2.44 8.44 -3.22
C LEU A 10 1.89 9.87 -3.17
N VAL A 11 1.71 10.45 -4.33
CA VAL A 11 1.06 11.75 -4.48
C VAL A 11 -0.42 11.51 -4.68
N CYS A 12 -1.24 12.04 -3.76
CA CYS A 12 -2.67 11.74 -3.65
C CYS A 12 -3.51 12.95 -4.03
N SER A 13 -4.60 12.73 -4.75
CA SER A 13 -5.52 13.81 -5.12
C SER A 13 -6.23 14.42 -3.90
N ASP A 14 -6.47 13.62 -2.88
CA ASP A 14 -6.99 14.01 -1.56
C ASP A 14 -6.25 13.20 -0.50
N VAL A 15 -5.23 13.80 0.09
CA VAL A 15 -4.34 13.11 1.04
C VAL A 15 -5.08 12.61 2.29
N GLU A 16 -6.05 13.36 2.80
CA GLU A 16 -6.82 12.96 3.98
C GLU A 16 -7.64 11.70 3.69
N ARG A 17 -8.25 11.63 2.51
CA ARG A 17 -8.98 10.43 2.06
C ARG A 17 -8.04 9.23 1.94
N SER A 18 -6.86 9.42 1.40
CA SER A 18 -5.88 8.34 1.23
C SER A 18 -5.33 7.87 2.58
N ILE A 19 -5.04 8.78 3.52
CA ILE A 19 -4.65 8.42 4.88
C ILE A 19 -5.71 7.54 5.53
N ALA A 20 -6.97 7.96 5.49
CA ALA A 20 -8.08 7.21 6.06
C ALA A 20 -8.21 5.82 5.43
N PHE A 21 -8.03 5.74 4.11
CA PHE A 21 -8.06 4.46 3.39
C PHE A 21 -6.97 3.50 3.86
N TYR A 22 -5.72 3.94 3.85
CA TYR A 22 -4.60 3.07 4.25
C TYR A 22 -4.64 2.69 5.73
N GLU A 23 -5.04 3.62 6.60
CA GLU A 23 -5.24 3.30 8.02
C GLU A 23 -6.35 2.28 8.23
N HIS A 24 -7.46 2.39 7.48
CA HIS A 24 -8.57 1.45 7.58
C HIS A 24 -8.18 0.06 7.06
N VAL A 25 -7.51 -0.02 5.91
CA VAL A 25 -7.19 -1.29 5.25
C VAL A 25 -6.00 -2.00 5.89
N LEU A 26 -4.93 -1.26 6.19
CA LEU A 26 -3.68 -1.81 6.67
C LEU A 26 -3.42 -1.57 8.17
N GLY A 27 -4.20 -0.70 8.81
CA GLY A 27 -4.12 -0.47 10.25
C GLY A 27 -4.30 -1.74 11.07
N PRO A 28 -5.30 -2.61 10.76
CA PRO A 28 -5.46 -3.89 11.44
C PRO A 28 -4.25 -4.83 11.29
N LEU A 29 -3.39 -4.59 10.30
CA LEU A 29 -2.16 -5.35 10.07
C LEU A 29 -0.93 -4.67 10.70
N GLY A 30 -1.14 -3.57 11.43
CA GLY A 30 -0.08 -2.90 12.18
C GLY A 30 0.46 -1.62 11.54
N LEU A 31 -0.06 -1.19 10.38
CA LEU A 31 0.35 0.09 9.82
C LEU A 31 -0.04 1.22 10.78
N GLY A 32 0.91 2.03 11.17
CA GLY A 32 0.71 3.09 12.15
C GLY A 32 1.14 4.46 11.65
N ASN A 33 0.50 5.49 12.20
CA ASN A 33 0.90 6.87 11.97
C ASN A 33 2.26 7.12 12.65
N ALA A 34 3.24 7.57 11.88
CA ALA A 34 4.60 7.76 12.37
C ALA A 34 4.96 9.23 12.54
N ALA A 35 4.80 10.01 11.46
CA ALA A 35 5.28 11.39 11.43
C ALA A 35 4.60 12.19 10.31
N VAL A 36 4.56 13.50 10.51
CA VAL A 36 4.15 14.46 9.47
C VAL A 36 5.31 15.41 9.26
N PHE A 37 5.73 15.57 8.01
CA PHE A 37 6.80 16.49 7.61
C PHE A 37 6.28 17.50 6.61
N GLU A 38 6.96 18.64 6.52
CA GLU A 38 6.75 19.61 5.46
C GLU A 38 7.62 19.23 4.25
N GLY A 39 7.00 19.14 3.08
CA GLY A 39 7.69 18.88 1.82
C GLY A 39 8.33 20.14 1.23
N GLU A 40 9.05 19.94 0.12
CA GLU A 40 9.81 21.01 -0.58
C GLU A 40 8.93 22.18 -1.04
N ARG A 41 7.66 21.93 -1.29
CA ARG A 41 6.70 22.93 -1.79
C ARG A 41 5.69 23.34 -0.73
N GLY A 42 5.94 23.04 0.54
CA GLY A 42 5.08 23.38 1.66
C GLY A 42 3.95 22.38 1.92
N GLU A 43 3.86 21.29 1.14
CA GLU A 43 2.88 20.23 1.35
C GLU A 43 3.18 19.43 2.62
N SER A 44 2.14 18.90 3.25
CA SER A 44 2.31 17.92 4.33
C SER A 44 2.57 16.54 3.75
N ILE A 45 3.58 15.86 4.28
CA ILE A 45 3.90 14.47 3.96
C ILE A 45 3.57 13.63 5.19
N HIS A 46 2.62 12.71 5.05
CA HIS A 46 2.20 11.81 6.13
C HIS A 46 2.87 10.45 5.93
N TYR A 47 3.75 10.07 6.86
CA TYR A 47 4.36 8.74 6.84
C TYR A 47 3.60 7.78 7.74
N LEU A 48 3.18 6.66 7.17
CA LEU A 48 2.58 5.53 7.88
C LEU A 48 3.63 4.43 7.95
N ARG A 49 4.01 4.06 9.17
CA ARG A 49 5.12 3.15 9.43
C ARG A 49 4.66 1.70 9.46
N PHE A 50 5.46 0.83 8.85
CA PHE A 50 5.27 -0.61 9.01
C PHE A 50 5.66 -1.03 10.43
N PRO A 51 4.96 -2.04 11.00
CA PRO A 51 5.14 -2.39 12.40
C PRO A 51 6.50 -3.00 12.72
N ARG A 52 7.12 -3.70 11.78
CA ARG A 52 8.41 -4.33 11.97
C ARG A 52 9.51 -3.27 11.98
N PRO A 53 10.35 -3.19 13.04
CA PRO A 53 11.41 -2.21 13.10
C PRO A 53 12.33 -2.25 11.87
N GLY A 54 12.59 -1.08 11.28
CA GLY A 54 13.46 -0.96 10.11
C GLY A 54 12.86 -1.39 8.79
N SER A 55 11.60 -1.78 8.74
CA SER A 55 10.95 -2.24 7.51
C SER A 55 10.44 -1.11 6.60
N GLY A 56 10.46 0.13 7.09
CA GLY A 56 10.11 1.30 6.27
C GLY A 56 8.71 1.83 6.50
N SER A 57 8.25 2.62 5.53
CA SER A 57 6.99 3.35 5.61
C SER A 57 6.42 3.61 4.21
N ILE A 58 5.14 3.98 4.17
CA ILE A 58 4.51 4.60 3.02
C ILE A 58 4.29 6.08 3.32
N GLY A 59 4.69 6.95 2.42
CA GLY A 59 4.47 8.39 2.50
C GLY A 59 3.30 8.80 1.62
N LEU A 60 2.42 9.63 2.15
CA LEU A 60 1.27 10.14 1.44
C LEU A 60 1.35 11.67 1.43
N ARG A 61 1.30 12.28 0.25
CA ARG A 61 1.39 13.73 0.10
C ARG A 61 0.34 14.26 -0.87
N GLN A 62 -0.08 15.49 -0.65
CA GLN A 62 -1.09 16.15 -1.45
C GLN A 62 -0.57 16.48 -2.85
N ALA A 63 -1.35 16.16 -3.88
CA ALA A 63 -1.09 16.59 -5.24
C ALA A 63 -1.31 18.10 -5.41
N PHE A 64 -0.52 18.74 -6.23
CA PHE A 64 -0.71 20.12 -6.66
C PHE A 64 -1.46 20.24 -7.98
N GLU A 65 -1.52 19.13 -8.73
CA GLU A 65 -2.16 19.07 -10.04
C GLU A 65 -3.03 17.84 -10.11
N GLU A 66 -4.12 17.93 -10.85
CA GLU A 66 -4.93 16.75 -11.17
C GLU A 66 -4.38 16.08 -12.42
N GLN A 67 -4.23 14.77 -12.34
CA GLN A 67 -3.79 13.94 -13.46
C GLN A 67 -4.39 12.56 -13.32
N GLU A 68 -4.82 11.99 -14.44
CA GLU A 68 -5.26 10.60 -14.47
C GLU A 68 -4.05 9.66 -14.36
N PHE A 69 -4.14 8.69 -13.46
CA PHE A 69 -3.10 7.68 -13.28
C PHE A 69 -3.26 6.57 -14.33
N HIS A 70 -2.18 6.29 -15.05
CA HIS A 70 -2.13 5.24 -16.07
C HIS A 70 -1.22 4.11 -15.65
N LEU A 71 -1.82 2.94 -15.38
CA LEU A 71 -1.14 1.75 -14.87
C LEU A 71 0.00 1.27 -15.78
N TYR A 72 -0.14 1.41 -17.09
CA TYR A 72 0.81 0.92 -18.08
C TYR A 72 1.62 2.04 -18.76
N ALA A 73 1.57 3.26 -18.26
CA ALA A 73 2.48 4.32 -18.62
C ALA A 73 3.74 4.27 -17.74
N PRO A 74 4.87 4.87 -18.15
CA PRO A 74 6.05 4.90 -17.30
C PRO A 74 5.76 5.47 -15.93
N GLY A 75 6.10 4.71 -14.87
CA GLY A 75 5.83 5.07 -13.48
C GLY A 75 5.50 3.84 -12.66
N LEU A 76 4.63 4.03 -11.67
CA LEU A 76 4.21 2.96 -10.78
C LEU A 76 3.24 2.02 -11.50
N HIS A 77 3.48 0.71 -11.44
CA HIS A 77 2.48 -0.31 -11.81
C HIS A 77 1.65 -0.70 -10.59
N HIS A 78 2.30 -1.10 -9.52
CA HIS A 78 1.63 -1.44 -8.25
C HIS A 78 2.62 -1.40 -7.09
N VAL A 79 2.07 -1.38 -5.89
CA VAL A 79 2.82 -1.56 -4.63
C VAL A 79 2.33 -2.84 -3.98
N ALA A 80 3.25 -3.71 -3.62
CA ALA A 80 2.95 -4.96 -2.91
C ALA A 80 3.41 -4.85 -1.45
N PHE A 81 2.48 -5.05 -0.53
CA PHE A 81 2.74 -5.15 0.90
C PHE A 81 2.83 -6.63 1.29
N ALA A 82 3.91 -7.00 1.97
CA ALA A 82 4.12 -8.35 2.43
C ALA A 82 3.52 -8.56 3.82
N VAL A 83 2.83 -9.67 4.01
CA VAL A 83 2.23 -10.07 5.30
C VAL A 83 2.66 -11.48 5.68
N ASP A 84 2.48 -11.84 6.94
CA ASP A 84 2.94 -13.12 7.49
C ASP A 84 2.03 -14.31 7.14
N SER A 85 0.76 -14.07 6.88
CA SER A 85 -0.22 -15.15 6.77
C SER A 85 -1.28 -14.89 5.73
N LYS A 86 -1.93 -15.97 5.26
CA LYS A 86 -3.13 -15.88 4.41
C LYS A 86 -4.27 -15.14 5.12
N ALA A 87 -4.41 -15.30 6.43
CA ALA A 87 -5.41 -14.60 7.21
C ALA A 87 -5.23 -13.08 7.16
N ASP A 88 -3.98 -12.60 7.12
CA ASP A 88 -3.68 -11.17 6.98
C ASP A 88 -4.07 -10.64 5.60
N VAL A 89 -3.88 -11.45 4.56
CA VAL A 89 -4.37 -11.11 3.20
C VAL A 89 -5.89 -10.98 3.20
N ASP A 90 -6.59 -11.92 3.84
CA ASP A 90 -8.05 -11.89 3.95
C ASP A 90 -8.52 -10.67 4.73
N THR A 91 -7.83 -10.30 5.80
CA THR A 91 -8.10 -9.10 6.60
C THR A 91 -7.96 -7.82 5.76
N ALA A 92 -6.89 -7.70 4.98
CA ALA A 92 -6.70 -6.56 4.07
C ALA A 92 -7.81 -6.48 3.02
N HIS A 93 -8.18 -7.60 2.44
CA HIS A 93 -9.30 -7.67 1.48
C HIS A 93 -10.61 -7.21 2.11
N ALA A 94 -10.95 -7.71 3.29
CA ALA A 94 -12.16 -7.31 4.00
C ALA A 94 -12.16 -5.79 4.28
N GLY A 95 -11.03 -5.23 4.66
CA GLY A 95 -10.85 -3.79 4.86
C GLY A 95 -11.05 -3.00 3.56
N ALA A 96 -10.50 -3.47 2.46
CA ALA A 96 -10.67 -2.84 1.15
C ALA A 96 -12.14 -2.86 0.70
N VAL A 97 -12.83 -3.98 0.86
CA VAL A 97 -14.27 -4.09 0.58
C VAL A 97 -15.08 -3.11 1.43
N ALA A 98 -14.81 -3.06 2.74
CA ALA A 98 -15.50 -2.16 3.66
C ALA A 98 -15.24 -0.68 3.34
N ALA A 99 -14.05 -0.35 2.82
CA ALA A 99 -13.71 1.00 2.37
C ALA A 99 -14.31 1.35 0.99
N GLY A 100 -15.00 0.44 0.34
CA GLY A 100 -15.59 0.65 -0.99
C GLY A 100 -14.59 0.59 -2.13
N ALA A 101 -13.42 -0.01 -1.94
CA ALA A 101 -12.40 -0.12 -2.97
C ALA A 101 -12.85 -1.02 -4.13
N GLN A 102 -12.37 -0.70 -5.32
CA GLN A 102 -12.51 -1.60 -6.45
C GLN A 102 -11.58 -2.79 -6.26
N ILE A 103 -12.12 -4.00 -6.19
CA ILE A 103 -11.35 -5.23 -6.05
C ILE A 103 -10.99 -5.74 -7.44
N ILE A 104 -9.69 -5.95 -7.68
CA ILE A 104 -9.18 -6.53 -8.92
C ILE A 104 -9.16 -8.05 -8.82
N HIS A 105 -8.58 -8.57 -7.72
CA HIS A 105 -8.58 -9.99 -7.40
C HIS A 105 -8.89 -10.19 -5.92
N ALA A 106 -9.97 -10.91 -5.63
CA ALA A 106 -10.20 -11.44 -4.29
C ALA A 106 -9.04 -12.37 -3.88
N PRO A 107 -8.84 -12.62 -2.58
CA PRO A 107 -7.75 -13.47 -2.13
C PRO A 107 -7.75 -14.84 -2.79
N ARG A 108 -6.61 -15.23 -3.31
CA ARG A 108 -6.42 -16.56 -3.91
C ARG A 108 -4.93 -16.91 -3.99
N ASP A 109 -4.67 -18.18 -4.29
CA ASP A 109 -3.31 -18.64 -4.59
C ASP A 109 -2.88 -18.19 -6.00
N PHE A 110 -1.63 -17.81 -6.11
CA PHE A 110 -0.95 -17.46 -7.38
C PHE A 110 0.27 -18.37 -7.53
N PRO A 111 0.06 -19.67 -7.84
CA PRO A 111 1.15 -20.65 -7.86
C PRO A 111 2.21 -20.36 -8.94
N GLN A 112 1.87 -19.57 -9.95
CA GLN A 112 2.81 -19.13 -10.97
C GLN A 112 3.94 -18.23 -10.43
N TYR A 113 3.74 -17.59 -9.28
CA TYR A 113 4.77 -16.76 -8.66
C TYR A 113 5.66 -17.56 -7.71
N HIS A 114 5.06 -18.32 -6.82
CA HIS A 114 5.71 -19.39 -6.03
C HIS A 114 4.64 -20.23 -5.30
N PRO A 115 4.99 -21.42 -4.76
CA PRO A 115 4.01 -22.39 -4.26
C PRO A 115 3.07 -21.88 -3.17
N ASN A 116 3.51 -20.93 -2.34
CA ASN A 116 2.72 -20.43 -1.22
C ASN A 116 2.32 -18.97 -1.38
N TYR A 117 2.30 -18.48 -2.61
CA TYR A 117 1.92 -17.08 -2.88
C TYR A 117 0.41 -16.95 -2.87
N TYR A 118 -0.08 -16.24 -1.85
CA TYR A 118 -1.50 -15.94 -1.66
C TYR A 118 -1.65 -14.43 -1.57
N ALA A 119 -2.53 -13.85 -2.38
CA ALA A 119 -2.61 -12.40 -2.52
C ALA A 119 -4.01 -11.92 -2.85
N THR A 120 -4.25 -10.65 -2.56
CA THR A 120 -5.39 -9.86 -3.03
C THR A 120 -4.89 -8.59 -3.72
N PHE A 121 -5.66 -8.10 -4.69
CA PHE A 121 -5.35 -6.87 -5.43
C PHE A 121 -6.56 -5.96 -5.43
N PHE A 122 -6.35 -4.68 -5.16
CA PHE A 122 -7.41 -3.67 -5.19
C PHE A 122 -6.83 -2.30 -5.57
N LEU A 123 -7.69 -1.36 -5.87
CA LEU A 123 -7.31 0.01 -6.16
C LEU A 123 -7.48 0.90 -4.93
N ASP A 124 -6.53 1.80 -4.73
CA ASP A 124 -6.68 2.87 -3.73
C ASP A 124 -7.59 3.99 -4.28
N PRO A 125 -7.88 5.06 -3.50
CA PRO A 125 -8.78 6.12 -3.95
C PRO A 125 -8.34 6.86 -5.22
N ASP A 126 -7.05 6.85 -5.56
CA ASP A 126 -6.51 7.47 -6.77
C ASP A 126 -6.34 6.50 -7.93
N GLY A 127 -6.71 5.24 -7.73
CA GLY A 127 -6.54 4.21 -8.74
C GLY A 127 -5.16 3.55 -8.73
N PHE A 128 -4.32 3.80 -7.72
CA PHE A 128 -3.09 3.05 -7.55
C PHE A 128 -3.42 1.60 -7.22
N ARG A 129 -2.76 0.69 -7.93
CA ARG A 129 -2.95 -0.75 -7.73
C ARG A 129 -2.16 -1.21 -6.52
N ILE A 130 -2.85 -1.79 -5.57
CA ILE A 130 -2.28 -2.30 -4.31
C ILE A 130 -2.41 -3.80 -4.30
N GLU A 131 -1.34 -4.46 -3.94
CA GLU A 131 -1.27 -5.90 -3.68
C GLU A 131 -0.96 -6.11 -2.21
N VAL A 132 -1.65 -7.07 -1.59
CA VAL A 132 -1.26 -7.59 -0.28
C VAL A 132 -1.04 -9.07 -0.44
N ALA A 133 0.17 -9.53 -0.15
CA ALA A 133 0.60 -10.89 -0.43
C ALA A 133 1.36 -11.49 0.74
N THR A 134 1.28 -12.82 0.87
CA THR A 134 2.13 -13.54 1.82
C THR A 134 3.59 -13.35 1.48
N ALA A 135 4.41 -13.09 2.49
CA ALA A 135 5.85 -12.90 2.31
C ALA A 135 6.48 -14.13 1.64
N ARG A 136 7.36 -13.85 0.70
CA ARG A 136 8.14 -14.91 0.08
C ARG A 136 9.19 -15.39 1.06
N ASP A 137 9.29 -16.69 1.25
CA ASP A 137 10.43 -17.28 1.93
C ASP A 137 11.64 -17.19 0.99
N THR A 138 12.56 -16.31 1.31
CA THR A 138 13.75 -16.03 0.50
C THR A 138 14.98 -16.80 0.94
N ARG A 139 14.81 -17.73 1.87
CA ARG A 139 15.91 -18.58 2.33
C ARG A 139 16.06 -19.84 1.52
#